data_e143905ff6aa8ce526d5af35d8c5eb87
#
_entry.id   e143905ff6aa8ce526d5af35d8c5eb87
#
_cell.length_a   1.000
_cell.length_b   1.000
_cell.length_c   1.000
_cell.angle_alpha   90.00
_cell.angle_beta   90.00
_cell.angle_gamma   90.00
#
_symmetry.space_group_name_H-M   'P 1'
#
loop_
_entity.id
_entity.type
_entity.pdbx_description
1 polymer ?
#
loop_
_entity_poly.entity_id
_entity_poly.type
_entity_poly.pdbx_seq_one_letter_code
_entity_poly.pdbx_strand_id
1 'polypeptide(L)'
;EAAVDRLAMLYQQATNALRSALKQYLKDRTPPSAAHCAFRYPELRLTYHCQGEVPSSVRAYAKVQVPGTYAVTVTQPDAFRTYLLDQLRPLMSDFTVTVEVGPSQANIPYPYVVEQGDELGASGVTAAELARVFPSTDLSAANDGTADGLYDWEDQDPLPLALFDAARTDFSLRRLVHYTGSDWRHVQPWILLTNYHRYVDQFIRHGLNMLQADSRFLQGNSPSEGITLVNIGVGPSNAKNITDHLAVLRPHCWLMIGHCGGLRQSQTIGDYVLAHAYMRRDGILDRVLPPNIP
;
A
#
# COMPACT_ATOMS: atom_id res chain seq x y z
N GLU A 1 -11.24 -12.50 13.40
CA GLU A 1 -10.07 -12.20 14.26
C GLU A 1 -9.03 -13.31 14.14
N ALA A 2 -9.35 -14.58 14.40
CA ALA A 2 -8.38 -15.69 14.34
C ALA A 2 -7.60 -15.77 13.00
N ALA A 3 -8.22 -15.44 11.86
CA ALA A 3 -7.53 -15.41 10.57
C ALA A 3 -6.47 -14.31 10.53
N VAL A 4 -6.76 -13.12 11.06
CA VAL A 4 -5.79 -12.01 11.10
C VAL A 4 -4.67 -12.30 12.10
N ASP A 5 -4.97 -12.91 13.23
CA ASP A 5 -3.97 -13.37 14.20
C ASP A 5 -3.03 -14.41 13.58
N ARG A 6 -3.58 -15.32 12.79
CA ARG A 6 -2.79 -16.33 12.06
C ARG A 6 -1.89 -15.70 10.99
N LEU A 7 -2.40 -14.70 10.24
CA LEU A 7 -1.59 -13.92 9.29
C LEU A 7 -0.41 -13.25 10.00
N ALA A 8 -0.67 -12.58 11.12
CA ALA A 8 0.36 -11.89 11.90
C ALA A 8 1.44 -12.86 12.40
N MET A 9 1.02 -14.00 12.95
CA MET A 9 1.95 -15.03 13.43
C MET A 9 2.84 -15.57 12.29
N LEU A 10 2.27 -15.92 11.15
CA LEU A 10 3.02 -16.45 9.99
C LEU A 10 3.98 -15.40 9.43
N TYR A 11 3.55 -14.14 9.32
CA TYR A 11 4.39 -13.03 8.85
C TYR A 11 5.57 -12.80 9.79
N GLN A 12 5.33 -12.78 11.10
CA GLN A 12 6.37 -12.61 12.10
C GLN A 12 7.38 -13.79 12.10
N GLN A 13 6.88 -15.01 11.97
CA GLN A 13 7.75 -16.19 11.85
C GLN A 13 8.65 -16.10 10.62
N ALA A 14 8.09 -15.75 9.45
CA ALA A 14 8.84 -15.64 8.21
C ALA A 14 9.87 -14.51 8.23
N THR A 15 9.50 -13.33 8.74
CA THR A 15 10.41 -12.17 8.84
C THR A 15 11.53 -12.42 9.86
N ASN A 16 11.23 -13.04 11.00
CA ASN A 16 12.25 -13.40 12.00
C ASN A 16 13.22 -14.46 11.46
N ALA A 17 12.72 -15.46 10.75
CA ALA A 17 13.57 -16.48 10.11
C ALA A 17 14.50 -15.83 9.08
N LEU A 18 13.98 -14.94 8.23
CA LEU A 18 14.77 -14.22 7.21
C LEU A 18 15.81 -13.30 7.85
N ARG A 19 15.45 -12.54 8.89
CA ARG A 19 16.41 -11.69 9.64
C ARG A 19 17.52 -12.51 10.29
N SER A 20 17.16 -13.63 10.89
CA SER A 20 18.14 -14.52 11.55
C SER A 20 19.11 -15.11 10.54
N ALA A 21 18.60 -15.59 9.40
CA ALA A 21 19.43 -16.13 8.32
C ALA A 21 20.35 -15.04 7.72
N LEU A 22 19.83 -13.81 7.56
CA LEU A 22 20.61 -12.67 7.08
C LEU A 22 21.74 -12.31 8.04
N LYS A 23 21.44 -12.20 9.34
CA LYS A 23 22.47 -11.94 10.38
C LYS A 23 23.54 -13.01 10.41
N GLN A 24 23.16 -14.28 10.28
CA GLN A 24 24.11 -15.39 10.23
C GLN A 24 25.02 -15.28 8.99
N TYR A 25 24.44 -15.02 7.83
CA TYR A 25 25.20 -14.84 6.59
C TYR A 25 26.17 -13.67 6.64
N LEU A 26 25.74 -12.53 7.22
CA LEU A 26 26.61 -11.36 7.38
C LEU A 26 27.81 -11.67 8.30
N LYS A 27 27.62 -12.55 9.29
CA LYS A 27 28.67 -12.92 10.26
C LYS A 27 29.71 -13.89 9.69
N ASP A 28 29.28 -14.96 9.04
CA ASP A 28 30.15 -16.09 8.68
C ASP A 28 29.96 -16.66 7.28
N ARG A 29 29.14 -15.98 6.45
CA ARG A 29 28.83 -16.40 5.06
C ARG A 29 28.11 -17.74 4.95
N THR A 30 27.51 -18.24 6.01
CA THR A 30 26.72 -19.46 5.96
C THR A 30 25.40 -19.17 5.23
N PRO A 31 25.15 -19.79 4.05
CA PRO A 31 23.89 -19.59 3.33
C PRO A 31 22.74 -20.23 4.14
N PRO A 32 21.51 -19.69 4.03
CA PRO A 32 20.35 -20.32 4.63
C PRO A 32 20.20 -21.75 4.11
N SER A 33 19.84 -22.67 4.97
CA SER A 33 19.51 -24.03 4.55
C SER A 33 18.37 -23.97 3.52
N ALA A 34 18.32 -24.91 2.57
CA ALA A 34 17.46 -24.94 1.38
C ALA A 34 15.94 -24.81 1.62
N ALA A 35 15.49 -24.65 2.85
CA ALA A 35 14.10 -24.38 3.21
C ALA A 35 13.72 -22.91 2.95
N HIS A 36 13.84 -22.42 1.70
CA HIS A 36 13.30 -21.12 1.28
C HIS A 36 11.80 -20.95 1.57
N CYS A 37 11.10 -22.04 1.87
CA CYS A 37 9.71 -22.04 2.35
C CYS A 37 9.51 -21.25 3.66
N ALA A 38 10.57 -20.99 4.42
CA ALA A 38 10.48 -20.23 5.67
C ALA A 38 10.33 -18.71 5.49
N PHE A 39 10.55 -18.18 4.29
CA PHE A 39 10.58 -16.73 4.02
C PHE A 39 9.38 -16.25 3.20
N ARG A 40 8.26 -16.96 3.26
CA ARG A 40 7.09 -16.66 2.43
C ARG A 40 6.13 -15.70 3.11
N TYR A 41 5.51 -14.82 2.31
CA TYR A 41 4.39 -14.06 2.80
C TYR A 41 3.24 -15.00 3.22
N PRO A 42 2.50 -14.65 4.28
CA PRO A 42 1.23 -15.30 4.54
C PRO A 42 0.21 -14.95 3.45
N GLU A 43 -0.68 -15.87 3.18
CA GLU A 43 -1.78 -15.73 2.23
C GLU A 43 -3.11 -15.95 2.93
N LEU A 44 -4.04 -15.08 2.61
CA LEU A 44 -5.45 -15.22 2.96
C LEU A 44 -6.19 -15.75 1.73
N ARG A 45 -6.84 -16.90 1.88
CA ARG A 45 -7.74 -17.50 0.89
C ARG A 45 -9.16 -17.43 1.37
N LEU A 46 -10.07 -17.09 0.48
CA LEU A 46 -11.48 -17.05 0.72
C LEU A 46 -12.17 -17.83 -0.40
N THR A 47 -12.82 -18.92 -0.05
CA THR A 47 -13.65 -19.69 -0.98
C THR A 47 -15.11 -19.29 -0.78
N TYR A 48 -15.70 -18.71 -1.82
CA TYR A 48 -17.10 -18.32 -1.85
C TYR A 48 -17.95 -19.44 -2.43
N HIS A 49 -18.90 -19.90 -1.60
CA HIS A 49 -19.87 -20.93 -1.96
C HIS A 49 -21.22 -20.26 -2.17
N CYS A 50 -21.70 -20.16 -3.42
CA CYS A 50 -23.02 -19.63 -3.69
C CYS A 50 -23.98 -20.76 -4.10
N GLN A 51 -25.14 -20.78 -3.46
CA GLN A 51 -26.30 -21.58 -3.86
C GLN A 51 -27.48 -20.63 -4.09
N GLY A 52 -27.47 -19.86 -5.19
CA GLY A 52 -28.52 -18.89 -5.49
C GLY A 52 -28.02 -17.63 -6.18
N GLU A 53 -28.83 -16.55 -6.15
CA GLU A 53 -28.44 -15.26 -6.70
C GLU A 53 -27.26 -14.67 -5.91
N VAL A 54 -26.25 -14.19 -6.65
CA VAL A 54 -25.08 -13.54 -6.07
C VAL A 54 -25.50 -12.19 -5.49
N PRO A 55 -25.30 -11.94 -4.19
CA PRO A 55 -25.60 -10.63 -3.62
C PRO A 55 -24.78 -9.52 -4.32
N SER A 56 -25.46 -8.45 -4.72
CA SER A 56 -24.79 -7.27 -5.28
C SER A 56 -24.04 -6.54 -4.17
N SER A 57 -22.77 -6.88 -3.95
CA SER A 57 -21.90 -6.15 -3.02
C SER A 57 -21.10 -5.11 -3.78
N VAL A 58 -21.41 -3.84 -3.58
CA VAL A 58 -20.66 -2.70 -4.15
C VAL A 58 -19.62 -2.25 -3.13
N ARG A 59 -18.56 -3.05 -2.94
CA ARG A 59 -17.44 -2.60 -2.11
C ARG A 59 -16.21 -2.37 -2.98
N ALA A 60 -15.56 -1.24 -2.76
CA ALA A 60 -14.57 -0.69 -3.67
C ALA A 60 -13.30 -1.52 -3.82
N TYR A 61 -13.08 -2.59 -3.04
CA TYR A 61 -11.78 -3.26 -3.11
C TYR A 61 -11.84 -4.79 -3.18
N ALA A 62 -12.79 -5.48 -2.60
CA ALA A 62 -12.94 -6.94 -2.75
C ALA A 62 -14.25 -7.22 -3.47
N LYS A 63 -14.17 -7.34 -4.80
CA LYS A 63 -15.32 -7.73 -5.60
C LYS A 63 -15.44 -9.26 -5.58
N VAL A 64 -15.98 -9.82 -4.49
CA VAL A 64 -16.42 -11.21 -4.51
C VAL A 64 -17.72 -11.27 -5.28
N GLN A 65 -17.64 -11.47 -6.60
CA GLN A 65 -18.80 -11.40 -7.49
C GLN A 65 -19.30 -12.75 -7.94
N VAL A 66 -18.40 -13.72 -8.05
CA VAL A 66 -18.70 -15.06 -8.55
C VAL A 66 -18.26 -16.11 -7.54
N PRO A 67 -18.91 -17.28 -7.49
CA PRO A 67 -18.42 -18.41 -6.72
C PRO A 67 -17.01 -18.80 -7.18
N GLY A 68 -16.13 -19.08 -6.23
CA GLY A 68 -14.75 -19.43 -6.54
C GLY A 68 -13.81 -19.16 -5.39
N THR A 69 -12.52 -19.36 -5.64
CA THR A 69 -11.46 -19.13 -4.66
C THR A 69 -10.80 -17.79 -4.95
N TYR A 70 -10.70 -16.95 -3.93
CA TYR A 70 -10.03 -15.66 -3.93
C TYR A 70 -8.82 -15.72 -3.02
N ALA A 71 -7.72 -15.06 -3.39
CA ALA A 71 -6.55 -15.01 -2.55
C ALA A 71 -5.87 -13.64 -2.57
N VAL A 72 -5.15 -13.35 -1.49
CA VAL A 72 -4.24 -12.20 -1.39
C VAL A 72 -3.08 -12.54 -0.46
N THR A 73 -1.89 -12.22 -0.88
CA THR A 73 -0.71 -12.21 -0.01
C THR A 73 -0.74 -10.96 0.88
N VAL A 74 -0.35 -11.11 2.15
CA VAL A 74 -0.46 -10.02 3.14
C VAL A 74 0.91 -9.71 3.73
N THR A 75 1.24 -8.42 3.74
CA THR A 75 2.37 -7.88 4.50
C THR A 75 1.89 -7.03 5.67
N GLN A 76 2.72 -6.88 6.70
CA GLN A 76 2.46 -6.03 7.88
C GLN A 76 1.05 -6.20 8.48
N PRO A 77 0.55 -7.44 8.70
CA PRO A 77 -0.84 -7.68 9.08
C PRO A 77 -1.26 -7.02 10.40
N ASP A 78 -0.33 -6.77 11.32
CA ASP A 78 -0.62 -6.04 12.56
C ASP A 78 -0.91 -4.56 12.28
N ALA A 79 -0.15 -3.93 11.41
CA ALA A 79 -0.36 -2.54 11.02
C ALA A 79 -1.67 -2.34 10.23
N PHE A 80 -2.04 -3.31 9.42
CA PHE A 80 -3.28 -3.30 8.64
C PHE A 80 -4.44 -4.05 9.30
N ARG A 81 -4.33 -4.36 10.60
CA ARG A 81 -5.30 -5.19 11.33
C ARG A 81 -6.74 -4.67 11.24
N THR A 82 -6.95 -3.40 11.53
CA THR A 82 -8.28 -2.78 11.48
C THR A 82 -8.86 -2.90 10.09
N TYR A 83 -8.10 -2.55 9.09
CA TYR A 83 -8.51 -2.66 7.70
C TYR A 83 -8.88 -4.10 7.33
N LEU A 84 -8.04 -5.09 7.64
CA LEU A 84 -8.33 -6.51 7.34
C LEU A 84 -9.63 -6.98 8.02
N LEU A 85 -9.85 -6.59 9.27
CA LEU A 85 -11.07 -6.93 9.99
C LEU A 85 -12.31 -6.26 9.39
N ASP A 86 -12.21 -4.97 9.03
CA ASP A 86 -13.31 -4.23 8.43
C ASP A 86 -13.72 -4.79 7.06
N GLN A 87 -12.79 -5.46 6.40
CA GLN A 87 -13.06 -6.10 5.13
C GLN A 87 -13.60 -7.53 5.27
N LEU A 88 -13.01 -8.32 6.16
CA LEU A 88 -13.40 -9.71 6.35
C LEU A 88 -14.79 -9.87 7.02
N ARG A 89 -15.11 -9.02 7.99
CA ARG A 89 -16.38 -9.10 8.71
C ARG A 89 -17.60 -9.06 7.78
N PRO A 90 -17.74 -8.08 6.88
CA PRO A 90 -18.85 -8.05 5.96
C PRO A 90 -18.85 -9.21 4.96
N LEU A 91 -17.67 -9.64 4.48
CA LEU A 91 -17.61 -10.81 3.60
C LEU A 91 -18.12 -12.07 4.28
N MET A 92 -17.81 -12.25 5.57
CA MET A 92 -18.28 -13.40 6.35
C MET A 92 -19.75 -13.28 6.80
N SER A 93 -20.31 -12.07 6.86
CA SER A 93 -21.73 -11.87 7.21
C SER A 93 -22.64 -11.97 6.01
N ASP A 94 -22.19 -11.47 4.85
CA ASP A 94 -23.03 -11.29 3.67
C ASP A 94 -22.94 -12.49 2.71
N PHE A 95 -21.89 -13.33 2.85
CA PHE A 95 -21.63 -14.45 1.95
C PHE A 95 -21.35 -15.75 2.74
N THR A 96 -21.69 -16.89 2.12
CA THR A 96 -21.24 -18.18 2.62
C THR A 96 -19.81 -18.43 2.14
N VAL A 97 -18.84 -18.18 3.04
CA VAL A 97 -17.42 -18.26 2.72
C VAL A 97 -16.66 -19.18 3.66
N THR A 98 -15.64 -19.84 3.13
CA THR A 98 -14.59 -20.51 3.90
C THR A 98 -13.34 -19.66 3.84
N VAL A 99 -12.73 -19.38 5.00
CA VAL A 99 -11.51 -18.57 5.12
C VAL A 99 -10.36 -19.46 5.57
N GLU A 100 -9.28 -19.46 4.81
CA GLU A 100 -8.06 -20.20 5.09
C GLU A 100 -6.86 -19.26 5.15
N VAL A 101 -5.88 -19.56 6.01
CA VAL A 101 -4.64 -18.80 6.14
C VAL A 101 -3.46 -19.74 6.18
N GLY A 102 -2.52 -19.54 5.25
CA GLY A 102 -1.33 -20.34 5.10
C GLY A 102 -0.14 -19.55 4.52
N PRO A 103 1.01 -20.19 4.35
CA PRO A 103 2.11 -19.60 3.60
C PRO A 103 1.78 -19.55 2.10
N SER A 104 2.09 -18.44 1.44
CA SER A 104 1.94 -18.28 -0.01
C SER A 104 3.10 -18.92 -0.78
N GLN A 105 3.11 -18.74 -2.10
CA GLN A 105 4.28 -19.05 -2.95
C GLN A 105 5.25 -17.88 -3.07
N ALA A 106 4.84 -16.66 -2.72
CA ALA A 106 5.64 -15.45 -2.83
C ALA A 106 6.59 -15.30 -1.64
N ASN A 107 7.87 -15.11 -1.93
CA ASN A 107 8.89 -14.88 -0.90
C ASN A 107 8.92 -13.42 -0.45
N ILE A 108 9.25 -13.20 0.82
CA ILE A 108 9.54 -11.88 1.37
C ILE A 108 10.96 -11.49 0.94
N PRO A 109 11.15 -10.43 0.15
CA PRO A 109 12.47 -9.97 -0.24
C PRO A 109 13.28 -9.48 0.96
N TYR A 110 14.57 -9.84 1.03
CA TYR A 110 15.44 -9.45 2.14
C TYR A 110 15.48 -7.93 2.41
N PRO A 111 15.40 -7.03 1.38
CA PRO A 111 15.44 -5.60 1.65
C PRO A 111 14.27 -5.08 2.50
N TYR A 112 13.15 -5.83 2.55
CA TYR A 112 11.97 -5.40 3.31
C TYR A 112 12.02 -5.77 4.80
N VAL A 113 12.98 -6.60 5.21
CA VAL A 113 13.19 -6.95 6.61
C VAL A 113 14.43 -6.30 7.23
N VAL A 114 15.25 -5.62 6.43
CA VAL A 114 16.41 -4.86 6.89
C VAL A 114 15.94 -3.55 7.50
N GLU A 115 16.32 -3.27 8.73
CA GLU A 115 16.00 -2.03 9.42
C GLU A 115 17.06 -0.94 9.12
N GLN A 116 16.68 0.34 9.27
CA GLN A 116 17.64 1.42 9.18
C GLN A 116 18.64 1.31 10.32
N GLY A 117 19.92 1.18 9.98
CA GLY A 117 20.99 0.98 10.96
C GLY A 117 21.54 -0.44 11.02
N ASP A 118 20.95 -1.40 10.31
CA ASP A 118 21.55 -2.72 10.17
C ASP A 118 22.92 -2.63 9.46
N GLU A 119 23.90 -3.41 9.96
CA GLU A 119 25.33 -3.35 9.58
C GLU A 119 25.62 -3.91 8.16
N LEU A 120 24.72 -3.76 7.20
CA LEU A 120 24.93 -4.23 5.82
C LEU A 120 26.20 -3.63 5.21
N GLY A 121 26.43 -2.33 5.43
CA GLY A 121 27.60 -1.61 4.93
C GLY A 121 28.91 -1.99 5.64
N ALA A 122 28.86 -2.36 6.91
CA ALA A 122 30.04 -2.70 7.68
C ALA A 122 30.55 -4.14 7.42
N SER A 123 29.69 -5.01 6.91
CA SER A 123 30.01 -6.44 6.69
C SER A 123 30.84 -6.71 5.45
N GLY A 124 31.01 -5.73 4.54
CA GLY A 124 31.66 -5.91 3.25
C GLY A 124 30.87 -6.78 2.25
N VAL A 125 29.62 -7.15 2.58
CA VAL A 125 28.72 -7.90 1.67
C VAL A 125 28.04 -6.95 0.72
N THR A 126 28.06 -7.27 -0.58
CA THR A 126 27.40 -6.46 -1.59
C THR A 126 25.91 -6.86 -1.73
N ALA A 127 25.08 -5.90 -2.17
CA ALA A 127 23.67 -6.18 -2.49
C ALA A 127 23.52 -7.27 -3.57
N ALA A 128 24.45 -7.32 -4.53
CA ALA A 128 24.47 -8.33 -5.57
C ALA A 128 24.77 -9.75 -5.01
N GLU A 129 25.59 -9.84 -3.99
CA GLU A 129 25.89 -11.09 -3.29
C GLU A 129 24.66 -11.56 -2.48
N LEU A 130 24.03 -10.64 -1.76
CA LEU A 130 22.80 -10.96 -1.01
C LEU A 130 21.66 -11.41 -1.94
N ALA A 131 21.49 -10.77 -3.08
CA ALA A 131 20.45 -11.14 -4.05
C ALA A 131 20.64 -12.52 -4.68
N ARG A 132 21.84 -13.11 -4.60
CA ARG A 132 22.10 -14.49 -5.05
C ARG A 132 21.74 -15.53 -4.01
N VAL A 133 21.71 -15.13 -2.74
CA VAL A 133 21.56 -16.05 -1.59
C VAL A 133 20.17 -15.94 -0.96
N PHE A 134 19.58 -14.74 -1.00
CA PHE A 134 18.28 -14.43 -0.39
C PHE A 134 17.26 -14.00 -1.44
N PRO A 135 15.95 -14.17 -1.17
CA PRO A 135 14.92 -13.61 -2.03
C PRO A 135 15.14 -12.10 -2.22
N SER A 136 15.19 -11.66 -3.45
CA SER A 136 15.31 -10.25 -3.85
C SER A 136 13.98 -9.70 -4.34
N THR A 137 13.88 -8.38 -4.48
CA THR A 137 12.67 -7.72 -4.98
C THR A 137 12.43 -8.11 -6.45
N ASP A 138 11.26 -8.70 -6.68
CA ASP A 138 10.74 -8.91 -8.03
C ASP A 138 9.78 -7.77 -8.38
N LEU A 139 10.22 -6.90 -9.28
CA LEU A 139 9.40 -5.75 -9.71
C LEU A 139 8.20 -6.18 -10.56
N SER A 140 8.25 -7.37 -11.18
CA SER A 140 7.11 -7.88 -11.94
C SER A 140 5.95 -8.29 -11.03
N ALA A 141 6.25 -8.73 -9.81
CA ALA A 141 5.25 -9.02 -8.78
C ALA A 141 4.68 -7.76 -8.12
N ALA A 142 5.38 -6.62 -8.20
CA ALA A 142 4.95 -5.35 -7.62
C ALA A 142 4.20 -4.48 -8.66
N ASN A 143 3.23 -5.04 -9.35
CA ASN A 143 2.47 -4.37 -10.41
C ASN A 143 1.07 -3.92 -9.94
N ASP A 144 0.43 -3.08 -10.74
CA ASP A 144 -0.90 -2.53 -10.49
C ASP A 144 -1.98 -3.19 -11.37
N GLY A 145 -1.68 -4.32 -12.02
CA GLY A 145 -2.58 -4.95 -12.99
C GLY A 145 -3.98 -5.23 -12.45
N THR A 146 -4.10 -5.64 -11.19
CA THR A 146 -5.39 -5.84 -10.53
C THR A 146 -6.11 -4.51 -10.26
N ALA A 147 -5.39 -3.51 -9.76
CA ALA A 147 -5.94 -2.20 -9.45
C ALA A 147 -6.37 -1.44 -10.72
N ASP A 148 -5.59 -1.58 -11.78
CA ASP A 148 -5.85 -0.96 -13.09
C ASP A 148 -6.88 -1.72 -13.94
N GLY A 149 -7.34 -2.89 -13.49
CA GLY A 149 -8.29 -3.72 -14.23
C GLY A 149 -7.72 -4.29 -15.53
N LEU A 150 -6.41 -4.46 -15.61
CA LEU A 150 -5.72 -4.95 -16.81
C LEU A 150 -5.73 -6.48 -16.92
N TYR A 151 -6.04 -7.17 -15.84
CA TYR A 151 -6.15 -8.62 -15.84
C TYR A 151 -7.57 -9.05 -16.18
N ASP A 152 -7.69 -10.06 -17.02
CA ASP A 152 -8.94 -10.78 -17.19
C ASP A 152 -9.18 -11.62 -15.92
N TRP A 153 -10.22 -11.26 -15.18
CA TRP A 153 -10.55 -11.89 -13.91
C TRP A 153 -11.02 -13.34 -14.09
N GLU A 154 -11.58 -13.65 -15.27
CA GLU A 154 -12.12 -14.98 -15.57
C GLU A 154 -11.00 -16.02 -15.74
N ASP A 155 -9.79 -15.58 -16.13
CA ASP A 155 -8.64 -16.47 -16.37
C ASP A 155 -7.75 -16.69 -15.14
N GLN A 156 -8.06 -16.08 -13.99
CA GLN A 156 -7.23 -16.21 -12.79
C GLN A 156 -7.77 -17.23 -11.79
N ASP A 157 -6.89 -18.11 -11.31
CA ASP A 157 -7.16 -19.05 -10.22
C ASP A 157 -5.95 -19.10 -9.26
N PRO A 158 -6.06 -18.61 -8.03
CA PRO A 158 -7.23 -17.95 -7.43
C PRO A 158 -7.46 -16.53 -7.96
N LEU A 159 -8.71 -16.07 -7.85
CA LEU A 159 -9.09 -14.69 -8.15
C LEU A 159 -8.45 -13.72 -7.14
N PRO A 160 -8.11 -12.49 -7.53
CA PRO A 160 -7.54 -11.53 -6.59
C PRO A 160 -8.57 -11.07 -5.55
N LEU A 161 -8.25 -11.21 -4.26
CA LEU A 161 -9.10 -10.77 -3.16
C LEU A 161 -8.95 -9.28 -2.85
N ALA A 162 -7.83 -8.67 -3.21
CA ALA A 162 -7.56 -7.25 -2.97
C ALA A 162 -6.83 -6.60 -4.14
N LEU A 163 -6.87 -5.26 -4.22
CA LEU A 163 -6.23 -4.48 -5.29
C LEU A 163 -4.70 -4.54 -5.24
N PHE A 164 -4.14 -4.64 -4.03
CA PHE A 164 -2.70 -4.69 -3.81
C PHE A 164 -2.34 -5.92 -2.99
N ASP A 165 -1.39 -6.68 -3.49
CA ASP A 165 -0.77 -7.79 -2.78
C ASP A 165 0.39 -7.34 -1.86
N ALA A 166 1.03 -8.30 -1.18
CA ALA A 166 2.13 -8.00 -0.27
C ALA A 166 3.34 -7.40 -0.98
N ALA A 167 3.70 -7.89 -2.15
CA ALA A 167 4.88 -7.42 -2.90
C ALA A 167 4.70 -5.95 -3.32
N ARG A 168 3.53 -5.62 -3.88
CA ARG A 168 3.19 -4.25 -4.28
C ARG A 168 3.10 -3.32 -3.07
N THR A 169 2.54 -3.80 -1.96
CA THR A 169 2.43 -3.03 -0.72
C THR A 169 3.81 -2.73 -0.14
N ASP A 170 4.67 -3.72 0.05
CA ASP A 170 6.03 -3.52 0.59
C ASP A 170 6.88 -2.60 -0.29
N PHE A 171 6.79 -2.75 -1.61
CA PHE A 171 7.44 -1.84 -2.54
C PHE A 171 7.01 -0.38 -2.29
N SER A 172 5.72 -0.13 -2.14
CA SER A 172 5.19 1.21 -1.88
C SER A 172 5.60 1.76 -0.52
N LEU A 173 5.55 0.95 0.52
CA LEU A 173 5.98 1.37 1.87
C LEU A 173 7.45 1.84 1.85
N ARG A 174 8.33 1.14 1.14
CA ARG A 174 9.73 1.55 0.97
C ARG A 174 9.87 2.82 0.14
N ARG A 175 9.07 2.98 -0.92
CA ARG A 175 9.07 4.18 -1.74
C ARG A 175 8.57 5.40 -0.96
N LEU A 176 7.56 5.23 -0.11
CA LEU A 176 7.10 6.31 0.78
C LEU A 176 8.22 6.80 1.70
N VAL A 177 8.92 5.89 2.38
CA VAL A 177 10.07 6.26 3.21
C VAL A 177 11.14 6.99 2.40
N HIS A 178 11.46 6.49 1.19
CA HIS A 178 12.44 7.12 0.31
C HIS A 178 12.03 8.54 -0.14
N TYR A 179 10.75 8.74 -0.48
CA TYR A 179 10.27 10.03 -0.97
C TYR A 179 10.02 11.04 0.13
N THR A 180 9.52 10.61 1.29
CA THR A 180 9.10 11.50 2.37
C THR A 180 10.14 11.64 3.48
N GLY A 181 11.14 10.74 3.55
CA GLY A 181 12.08 10.67 4.66
C GLY A 181 11.43 10.29 6.01
N SER A 182 10.15 9.96 6.00
CA SER A 182 9.36 9.63 7.18
C SER A 182 9.00 8.15 7.21
N ASP A 183 8.89 7.57 8.40
CA ASP A 183 8.32 6.23 8.52
C ASP A 183 6.86 6.26 8.07
N TRP A 184 6.48 5.35 7.18
CA TRP A 184 5.11 5.24 6.67
C TRP A 184 4.07 5.01 7.78
N ARG A 185 4.47 4.47 8.94
CA ARG A 185 3.60 4.29 10.11
C ARG A 185 3.13 5.61 10.73
N HIS A 186 3.82 6.70 10.43
CA HIS A 186 3.40 8.03 10.87
C HIS A 186 2.31 8.65 9.98
N VAL A 187 2.08 8.13 8.78
CA VAL A 187 1.04 8.60 7.87
C VAL A 187 -0.32 8.36 8.49
N GLN A 188 -1.11 9.42 8.55
CA GLN A 188 -2.43 9.43 9.16
C GLN A 188 -3.52 9.13 8.11
N PRO A 189 -4.72 8.68 8.52
CA PRO A 189 -5.77 8.25 7.60
C PRO A 189 -6.40 9.38 6.76
N TRP A 190 -6.27 10.64 7.15
CA TRP A 190 -6.73 11.80 6.39
C TRP A 190 -5.54 12.47 5.73
N ILE A 191 -5.50 12.49 4.39
CA ILE A 191 -4.34 12.98 3.65
C ILE A 191 -4.69 14.26 2.91
N LEU A 192 -3.93 15.32 3.21
CA LEU A 192 -3.92 16.58 2.48
C LEU A 192 -2.73 16.57 1.52
N LEU A 193 -2.96 16.85 0.26
CA LEU A 193 -1.93 17.00 -0.76
C LEU A 193 -1.85 18.47 -1.18
N THR A 194 -0.66 18.99 -1.38
CA THR A 194 -0.47 20.35 -1.84
C THR A 194 0.78 20.47 -2.71
N ASN A 195 0.85 21.54 -3.48
CA ASN A 195 2.06 21.97 -4.18
C ASN A 195 2.59 23.32 -3.68
N TYR A 196 2.08 23.80 -2.53
CA TYR A 196 2.46 25.09 -1.96
C TYR A 196 3.11 24.93 -0.59
N HIS A 197 4.36 25.38 -0.44
CA HIS A 197 5.09 25.38 0.84
C HIS A 197 4.32 26.14 1.95
N ARG A 198 3.65 27.24 1.60
CA ARG A 198 2.88 28.03 2.56
C ARG A 198 1.86 27.19 3.34
N TYR A 199 1.21 26.22 2.70
CA TYR A 199 0.27 25.34 3.41
C TYR A 199 0.99 24.38 4.35
N VAL A 200 2.17 23.89 3.96
CA VAL A 200 3.00 23.07 4.85
C VAL A 200 3.44 23.87 6.08
N ASP A 201 3.94 25.10 5.87
CA ASP A 201 4.38 25.98 6.97
C ASP A 201 3.23 26.28 7.94
N GLN A 202 2.03 26.56 7.42
CA GLN A 202 0.86 26.80 8.24
C GLN A 202 0.43 25.54 8.99
N PHE A 203 0.42 24.39 8.31
CA PHE A 203 0.07 23.12 8.93
C PHE A 203 1.03 22.75 10.06
N ILE A 204 2.34 22.88 9.84
CA ILE A 204 3.37 22.62 10.85
C ILE A 204 3.23 23.60 12.04
N ARG A 205 2.93 24.88 11.75
CA ARG A 205 2.80 25.91 12.78
C ARG A 205 1.58 25.73 13.68
N HIS A 206 0.48 25.23 13.13
CA HIS A 206 -0.81 25.14 13.82
C HIS A 206 -1.20 23.71 14.22
N GLY A 207 -0.54 22.68 13.67
CA GLY A 207 -0.81 21.30 14.01
C GLY A 207 -0.30 20.92 15.41
N LEU A 208 -0.99 19.96 16.03
CA LEU A 208 -0.63 19.45 17.34
C LEU A 208 0.26 18.22 17.20
N ASN A 209 1.28 18.11 18.06
CA ASN A 209 2.21 16.95 18.10
C ASN A 209 2.80 16.61 16.73
N MET A 210 3.28 17.60 16.01
CA MET A 210 3.78 17.47 14.65
C MET A 210 5.03 16.60 14.56
N LEU A 211 5.00 15.63 13.66
CA LEU A 211 6.16 14.89 13.17
C LEU A 211 6.47 15.39 11.75
N GLN A 212 7.64 15.96 11.55
CA GLN A 212 8.09 16.48 10.27
C GLN A 212 9.26 15.69 9.74
N ALA A 213 9.26 15.43 8.43
CA ALA A 213 10.42 14.94 7.71
C ALA A 213 10.74 15.87 6.55
N ASP A 214 12.00 16.17 6.37
CA ASP A 214 12.52 16.96 5.25
C ASP A 214 13.15 16.04 4.21
N SER A 215 12.48 15.90 3.10
CA SER A 215 12.90 15.07 1.97
C SER A 215 12.35 15.64 0.67
N ARG A 216 12.42 14.85 -0.42
CA ARG A 216 11.91 15.24 -1.73
C ARG A 216 10.45 15.72 -1.69
N PHE A 217 9.62 15.05 -0.90
CA PHE A 217 8.25 15.48 -0.59
C PHE A 217 8.16 15.85 0.88
N LEU A 218 8.11 17.14 1.16
CA LEU A 218 7.97 17.64 2.51
C LEU A 218 6.68 17.10 3.12
N GLN A 219 6.77 16.49 4.29
CA GLN A 219 5.64 15.85 4.96
C GLN A 219 5.52 16.33 6.41
N GLY A 220 4.30 16.64 6.81
CA GLY A 220 3.93 16.87 8.19
C GLY A 220 2.82 15.92 8.62
N ASN A 221 2.95 15.34 9.80
CA ASN A 221 1.95 14.44 10.38
C ASN A 221 1.47 15.00 11.71
N SER A 222 0.16 15.03 11.91
CA SER A 222 -0.47 15.36 13.19
C SER A 222 -1.26 14.14 13.69
N PRO A 223 -0.65 13.28 14.53
CA PRO A 223 -1.33 12.07 15.02
C PRO A 223 -2.59 12.36 15.84
N SER A 224 -2.58 13.44 16.61
CA SER A 224 -3.74 13.84 17.44
C SER A 224 -4.95 14.28 16.62
N GLU A 225 -4.73 14.77 15.41
CA GLU A 225 -5.79 15.21 14.48
C GLU A 225 -6.08 14.17 13.41
N GLY A 226 -5.26 13.13 13.31
CA GLY A 226 -5.39 12.07 12.32
C GLY A 226 -5.09 12.54 10.89
N ILE A 227 -4.30 13.60 10.72
CA ILE A 227 -4.05 14.25 9.43
C ILE A 227 -2.57 14.17 9.05
N THR A 228 -2.31 13.83 7.79
CA THR A 228 -1.02 13.99 7.13
C THR A 228 -1.14 15.00 6.01
N LEU A 229 -0.19 15.94 5.93
CA LEU A 229 -0.05 16.84 4.79
C LEU A 229 1.25 16.53 4.04
N VAL A 230 1.15 16.39 2.73
CA VAL A 230 2.30 16.11 1.85
C VAL A 230 2.38 17.18 0.77
N ASN A 231 3.55 17.83 0.66
CA ASN A 231 3.85 18.68 -0.49
C ASN A 231 4.40 17.81 -1.62
N ILE A 232 3.61 17.65 -2.65
CA ILE A 232 3.94 16.80 -3.81
C ILE A 232 4.71 17.55 -4.91
N GLY A 233 4.98 18.84 -4.72
CA GLY A 233 5.55 19.67 -5.77
C GLY A 233 4.57 19.89 -6.92
N VAL A 234 5.09 20.28 -8.09
CA VAL A 234 4.28 20.65 -9.25
C VAL A 234 4.28 19.54 -10.29
N GLY A 235 3.12 19.30 -10.85
CA GLY A 235 2.92 18.45 -12.02
C GLY A 235 2.26 17.11 -11.75
N PRO A 236 1.59 16.55 -12.76
CA PRO A 236 0.81 15.30 -12.64
C PRO A 236 1.69 14.08 -12.35
N SER A 237 2.93 14.05 -12.82
CA SER A 237 3.86 12.95 -12.55
C SER A 237 4.19 12.83 -11.05
N ASN A 238 4.39 13.96 -10.37
CA ASN A 238 4.63 13.95 -8.93
C ASN A 238 3.38 13.51 -8.17
N ALA A 239 2.21 14.01 -8.57
CA ALA A 239 0.94 13.60 -8.00
C ALA A 239 0.74 12.08 -8.13
N LYS A 240 0.90 11.55 -9.36
CA LYS A 240 0.79 10.09 -9.59
C LYS A 240 1.76 9.31 -8.71
N ASN A 241 3.06 9.65 -8.73
CA ASN A 241 4.07 8.90 -8.00
C ASN A 241 3.78 8.79 -6.51
N ILE A 242 3.35 9.88 -5.87
CA ILE A 242 3.10 9.82 -4.43
C ILE A 242 1.77 9.15 -4.10
N THR A 243 0.72 9.41 -4.88
CA THR A 243 -0.60 8.83 -4.64
C THR A 243 -0.63 7.33 -4.88
N ASP A 244 0.07 6.83 -5.90
CA ASP A 244 0.21 5.38 -6.14
C ASP A 244 0.81 4.65 -4.93
N HIS A 245 1.74 5.29 -4.25
CA HIS A 245 2.35 4.69 -3.05
C HIS A 245 1.51 4.91 -1.79
N LEU A 246 0.88 6.07 -1.63
CA LEU A 246 -0.03 6.32 -0.51
C LEU A 246 -1.28 5.43 -0.55
N ALA A 247 -1.71 5.01 -1.75
CA ALA A 247 -2.90 4.18 -1.94
C ALA A 247 -2.84 2.86 -1.15
N VAL A 248 -1.65 2.25 -1.00
CA VAL A 248 -1.51 1.00 -0.26
C VAL A 248 -1.78 1.15 1.24
N LEU A 249 -1.70 2.38 1.78
CA LEU A 249 -2.04 2.70 3.17
C LEU A 249 -3.56 2.82 3.38
N ARG A 250 -4.33 2.88 2.29
CA ARG A 250 -5.80 2.90 2.30
C ARG A 250 -6.37 4.03 3.14
N PRO A 251 -6.00 5.29 2.83
CA PRO A 251 -6.47 6.45 3.56
C PRO A 251 -8.00 6.58 3.48
N HIS A 252 -8.60 7.15 4.50
CA HIS A 252 -10.04 7.39 4.55
C HIS A 252 -10.45 8.47 3.55
N CYS A 253 -9.61 9.46 3.35
CA CYS A 253 -9.87 10.56 2.44
C CYS A 253 -8.56 11.18 1.95
N TRP A 254 -8.62 11.69 0.72
CA TRP A 254 -7.55 12.50 0.11
C TRP A 254 -8.17 13.82 -0.32
N LEU A 255 -7.50 14.91 -0.01
CA LEU A 255 -7.90 16.23 -0.46
C LEU A 255 -6.68 16.97 -1.01
N MET A 256 -6.73 17.32 -2.30
CA MET A 256 -5.76 18.22 -2.90
C MET A 256 -6.16 19.66 -2.59
N ILE A 257 -5.28 20.41 -1.95
CA ILE A 257 -5.47 21.83 -1.64
C ILE A 257 -4.49 22.68 -2.42
N GLY A 258 -4.99 23.77 -3.01
CA GLY A 258 -4.19 24.64 -3.86
C GLY A 258 -4.92 25.93 -4.18
N HIS A 259 -4.40 26.64 -5.16
CA HIS A 259 -5.00 27.89 -5.65
C HIS A 259 -5.55 27.69 -7.08
N CYS A 260 -6.62 28.38 -7.38
CA CYS A 260 -7.18 28.45 -8.72
C CYS A 260 -7.52 29.89 -9.09
N GLY A 261 -7.56 30.17 -10.39
CA GLY A 261 -8.07 31.45 -10.90
C GLY A 261 -9.58 31.43 -10.97
N GLY A 262 -10.23 32.48 -10.46
CA GLY A 262 -11.66 32.70 -10.64
C GLY A 262 -11.96 33.13 -12.09
N LEU A 263 -12.93 32.49 -12.73
CA LEU A 263 -13.35 32.80 -14.11
C LEU A 263 -14.67 33.56 -14.16
N ARG A 264 -15.41 33.59 -13.06
CA ARG A 264 -16.71 34.29 -12.97
C ARG A 264 -16.54 35.63 -12.28
N GLN A 265 -17.26 36.65 -12.78
CA GLN A 265 -17.23 37.99 -12.19
C GLN A 265 -17.75 38.05 -10.74
N SER A 266 -18.56 37.06 -10.34
CA SER A 266 -19.05 36.94 -8.96
C SER A 266 -18.04 36.38 -7.98
N GLN A 267 -16.89 35.87 -8.44
CA GLN A 267 -15.84 35.29 -7.60
C GLN A 267 -14.89 36.38 -7.12
N THR A 268 -14.56 36.32 -5.84
CA THR A 268 -13.62 37.25 -5.19
C THR A 268 -12.42 36.50 -4.62
N ILE A 269 -11.32 37.21 -4.38
CA ILE A 269 -10.15 36.63 -3.74
C ILE A 269 -10.55 36.21 -2.31
N GLY A 270 -10.29 34.94 -1.98
CA GLY A 270 -10.66 34.33 -0.71
C GLY A 270 -11.85 33.37 -0.79
N ASP A 271 -12.54 33.33 -1.92
CA ASP A 271 -13.58 32.32 -2.13
C ASP A 271 -12.98 30.90 -2.19
N TYR A 272 -13.71 29.94 -1.63
CA TYR A 272 -13.37 28.53 -1.72
C TYR A 272 -14.10 27.87 -2.88
N VAL A 273 -13.38 27.07 -3.66
CA VAL A 273 -13.94 26.27 -4.75
C VAL A 273 -13.68 24.79 -4.44
N LEU A 274 -14.77 24.04 -4.23
CA LEU A 274 -14.70 22.58 -4.16
C LEU A 274 -14.91 22.03 -5.56
N ALA A 275 -13.86 21.45 -6.14
CA ALA A 275 -13.97 20.76 -7.40
C ALA A 275 -14.54 19.35 -7.16
N HIS A 276 -15.64 19.02 -7.80
CA HIS A 276 -16.27 17.69 -7.74
C HIS A 276 -16.18 16.92 -9.07
N ALA A 277 -15.71 17.58 -10.13
CA ALA A 277 -15.45 16.98 -11.43
C ALA A 277 -14.37 17.76 -12.18
N TYR A 278 -13.63 17.06 -13.02
CA TYR A 278 -12.57 17.62 -13.86
C TYR A 278 -12.74 17.18 -15.31
N MET A 279 -12.58 18.12 -16.23
CA MET A 279 -12.48 17.79 -17.64
C MET A 279 -11.03 17.37 -17.94
N ARG A 280 -10.82 16.10 -18.28
CA ARG A 280 -9.51 15.58 -18.66
C ARG A 280 -9.27 15.81 -20.15
N ARG A 281 -8.10 16.34 -20.49
CA ARG A 281 -7.64 16.49 -21.87
C ARG A 281 -6.15 16.16 -22.03
N ASP A 282 -5.63 15.34 -21.12
CA ASP A 282 -4.22 14.93 -21.10
C ASP A 282 -3.95 13.59 -21.80
N GLY A 283 -4.99 12.79 -22.05
CA GLY A 283 -4.89 11.47 -22.68
C GLY A 283 -4.24 10.39 -21.82
N ILE A 284 -3.86 10.71 -20.58
CA ILE A 284 -3.09 9.78 -19.72
C ILE A 284 -3.95 8.60 -19.29
N LEU A 285 -5.19 8.84 -18.90
CA LEU A 285 -6.12 7.83 -18.37
C LEU A 285 -7.09 7.25 -19.40
N ASP A 286 -7.00 7.64 -20.67
CA ASP A 286 -7.99 7.28 -21.71
C ASP A 286 -8.06 5.77 -21.96
N ARG A 287 -7.02 5.02 -21.61
CA ARG A 287 -6.98 3.56 -21.69
C ARG A 287 -7.62 2.85 -20.50
N VAL A 288 -7.72 3.53 -19.36
CA VAL A 288 -8.19 2.99 -18.09
C VAL A 288 -9.59 3.46 -17.75
N LEU A 289 -9.86 4.73 -18.02
CA LEU A 289 -11.16 5.36 -17.75
C LEU A 289 -11.73 5.96 -19.04
N PRO A 290 -12.95 5.62 -19.43
CA PRO A 290 -13.60 6.27 -20.56
C PRO A 290 -13.61 7.79 -20.40
N PRO A 291 -13.39 8.57 -21.50
CA PRO A 291 -13.31 10.03 -21.41
C PRO A 291 -14.61 10.73 -20.96
N ASN A 292 -15.72 10.01 -21.02
CA ASN A 292 -17.05 10.50 -20.62
C ASN A 292 -17.38 10.26 -19.14
N ILE A 293 -16.48 9.65 -18.38
CA ILE A 293 -16.61 9.55 -16.93
C ILE A 293 -15.94 10.79 -16.30
N PRO A 294 -16.71 11.65 -15.60
CA PRO A 294 -16.19 12.87 -15.00
C PRO A 294 -15.27 12.62 -13.80
#